data_9a33f923296e51fb8928092856d189e3
#
_entry.id   9a33f923296e51fb8928092856d189e3
#
_cell.length_a   1.000
_cell.length_b   1.000
_cell.length_c   1.000
_cell.angle_alpha   90.00
_cell.angle_beta   90.00
_cell.angle_gamma   90.00
#
_symmetry.space_group_name_H-M   'P 1'
#
loop_
_entity.id
_entity.type
_entity.pdbx_description
1 polymer ?
#
loop_
_entity_poly.entity_id
_entity_poly.type
_entity_poly.pdbx_seq_one_letter_code
_entity_poly.pdbx_strand_id
1 'polypeptide(L)'
;MPWKETSVLEQRRAFIEDVLAGRGSVRALCEKHGISEKTGRKWKRRFMESGLAGLADEGRAPHSSPAKLDEDAVIRVLGIRRAHPAWGPRKIAALYARAYPGRPAPSESGIYRVLGKAGLVAPRRVRAAPCGSAGSMRRPMPAESPNDVRAAGSKGWWVSDGERCLPLTVRDLASRAILEVRLMESASAEAVRERFEGLFSRFGLPRVIRSDNGAPFATTTGFLGLTTLSAWWMSLGIVPDRTQPGRPGQNGSHERMHADLSREVQGRAPGGVAANQAALDAWAEEHNREGPHEALGMATPSEACSPSGRAYDPAADLEYPMGYLPRKVNKAGEVKLGGRPYRLGSALRGLTVGVQPDEGGATVWLGGFPIASLDFSTEGVRPIDILTGEEA
;
A
#
# COMPACT_ATOMS: atom_id res chain seq x y z
N MET A 1 -1.71 -20.96 59.89
CA MET A 1 -2.49 -21.97 59.17
C MET A 1 -2.79 -21.45 57.79
N PRO A 2 -2.49 -22.16 56.72
CA PRO A 2 -2.83 -21.70 55.38
C PRO A 2 -4.37 -21.70 55.22
N TRP A 3 -4.89 -20.66 54.59
CA TRP A 3 -6.31 -20.53 54.27
C TRP A 3 -6.69 -21.68 53.33
N LYS A 4 -7.80 -22.40 53.62
CA LYS A 4 -8.36 -23.37 52.66
C LYS A 4 -9.04 -22.62 51.52
N GLU A 5 -8.49 -22.67 50.34
CA GLU A 5 -9.20 -22.26 49.13
C GLU A 5 -10.36 -23.23 48.88
N THR A 6 -11.59 -22.76 49.07
CA THR A 6 -12.79 -23.52 48.74
C THR A 6 -13.31 -23.09 47.38
N SER A 7 -13.49 -24.04 46.47
CA SER A 7 -14.11 -23.74 45.16
C SER A 7 -15.60 -23.41 45.33
N VAL A 8 -16.16 -22.62 44.40
CA VAL A 8 -17.59 -22.28 44.38
C VAL A 8 -18.45 -23.56 44.33
N LEU A 9 -17.97 -24.61 43.69
CA LEU A 9 -18.65 -25.91 43.62
C LEU A 9 -18.70 -26.59 45.01
N GLU A 10 -17.60 -26.53 45.75
CA GLU A 10 -17.54 -27.09 47.13
C GLU A 10 -18.45 -26.33 48.06
N GLN A 11 -18.55 -25.02 47.96
CA GLN A 11 -19.47 -24.21 48.75
C GLN A 11 -20.95 -24.56 48.46
N ARG A 12 -21.29 -24.76 47.16
CA ARG A 12 -22.63 -25.21 46.75
C ARG A 12 -22.93 -26.60 47.27
N ARG A 13 -21.96 -27.50 47.23
CA ARG A 13 -22.08 -28.86 47.79
C ARG A 13 -22.31 -28.83 49.29
N ALA A 14 -21.50 -28.08 50.03
CA ALA A 14 -21.66 -27.94 51.49
C ALA A 14 -23.04 -27.39 51.88
N PHE A 15 -23.56 -26.40 51.13
CA PHE A 15 -24.91 -25.89 51.31
C PHE A 15 -25.97 -26.99 51.10
N ILE A 16 -25.86 -27.80 50.05
CA ILE A 16 -26.80 -28.88 49.77
C ILE A 16 -26.70 -30.01 50.81
N GLU A 17 -25.50 -30.34 51.25
CA GLU A 17 -25.29 -31.32 52.32
C GLU A 17 -25.99 -30.88 53.64
N ASP A 18 -25.90 -29.60 54.01
CA ASP A 18 -26.62 -29.03 55.12
C ASP A 18 -28.16 -29.11 54.99
N VAL A 19 -28.64 -28.83 53.74
CA VAL A 19 -30.09 -28.93 53.42
C VAL A 19 -30.59 -30.37 53.52
N LEU A 20 -29.85 -31.34 52.99
CA LEU A 20 -30.23 -32.77 53.01
C LEU A 20 -30.17 -33.35 54.39
N ALA A 21 -29.21 -32.93 55.19
CA ALA A 21 -29.05 -33.35 56.59
C ALA A 21 -30.09 -32.71 57.53
N GLY A 22 -30.97 -31.83 57.04
CA GLY A 22 -32.01 -31.18 57.83
C GLY A 22 -31.47 -30.24 58.92
N ARG A 23 -30.25 -29.68 58.74
CA ARG A 23 -29.56 -28.88 59.79
C ARG A 23 -30.19 -27.51 60.05
N GLY A 24 -31.28 -27.18 59.37
CA GLY A 24 -32.06 -25.95 59.60
C GLY A 24 -33.01 -25.65 58.42
N SER A 25 -33.81 -24.59 58.58
CA SER A 25 -34.65 -24.11 57.50
C SER A 25 -33.79 -23.59 56.34
N VAL A 26 -34.27 -23.68 55.08
CA VAL A 26 -33.56 -23.19 53.91
C VAL A 26 -33.14 -21.72 54.07
N ARG A 27 -33.97 -20.90 54.73
CA ARG A 27 -33.67 -19.50 55.02
C ARG A 27 -32.45 -19.37 55.96
N ALA A 28 -32.44 -20.08 57.06
CA ALA A 28 -31.32 -20.05 57.98
C ALA A 28 -30.03 -20.58 57.42
N LEU A 29 -30.11 -21.61 56.54
CA LEU A 29 -28.94 -22.13 55.84
C LEU A 29 -28.41 -21.15 54.78
N CYS A 30 -29.29 -20.41 54.10
CA CYS A 30 -28.87 -19.35 53.19
C CYS A 30 -28.11 -18.24 53.93
N GLU A 31 -28.60 -17.81 55.08
CA GLU A 31 -27.90 -16.84 55.93
C GLU A 31 -26.53 -17.36 56.38
N LYS A 32 -26.46 -18.63 56.83
CA LYS A 32 -25.20 -19.29 57.21
C LYS A 32 -24.17 -19.33 56.11
N HIS A 33 -24.60 -19.60 54.88
CA HIS A 33 -23.72 -19.70 53.72
C HIS A 33 -23.55 -18.36 52.94
N GLY A 34 -24.11 -17.24 53.45
CA GLY A 34 -23.97 -15.91 52.86
C GLY A 34 -24.61 -15.77 51.47
N ILE A 35 -25.69 -16.54 51.20
CA ILE A 35 -26.39 -16.50 49.89
C ILE A 35 -27.86 -16.07 50.10
N SER A 36 -28.45 -15.50 49.03
CA SER A 36 -29.87 -15.17 49.05
C SER A 36 -30.75 -16.43 49.04
N GLU A 37 -31.97 -16.36 49.63
CA GLU A 37 -32.93 -17.47 49.54
C GLU A 37 -33.23 -17.89 48.10
N LYS A 38 -33.32 -16.94 47.19
CA LYS A 38 -33.50 -17.21 45.75
C LYS A 38 -32.37 -18.08 45.19
N THR A 39 -31.12 -17.78 45.57
CA THR A 39 -29.94 -18.55 45.17
C THR A 39 -29.95 -19.94 45.80
N GLY A 40 -30.25 -20.05 47.08
CA GLY A 40 -30.35 -21.34 47.78
C GLY A 40 -31.45 -22.26 47.21
N ARG A 41 -32.65 -21.72 46.97
CA ARG A 41 -33.75 -22.46 46.30
C ARG A 41 -33.40 -22.90 44.89
N LYS A 42 -32.67 -22.05 44.11
CA LYS A 42 -32.17 -22.42 42.80
C LYS A 42 -31.25 -23.64 42.87
N TRP A 43 -30.24 -23.62 43.73
CA TRP A 43 -29.26 -24.71 43.82
C TRP A 43 -29.90 -25.99 44.39
N LYS A 44 -30.82 -25.89 45.37
CA LYS A 44 -31.60 -27.03 45.86
C LYS A 44 -32.39 -27.68 44.72
N ARG A 45 -33.13 -26.90 43.92
CA ARG A 45 -33.93 -27.42 42.81
C ARG A 45 -33.03 -28.13 41.78
N ARG A 46 -31.92 -27.50 41.35
CA ARG A 46 -31.00 -28.07 40.36
C ARG A 46 -30.35 -29.36 40.85
N PHE A 47 -30.06 -29.43 42.13
CA PHE A 47 -29.55 -30.68 42.74
C PHE A 47 -30.62 -31.77 42.71
N MET A 48 -31.86 -31.46 43.03
CA MET A 48 -32.96 -32.43 43.02
C MET A 48 -33.26 -32.92 41.60
N GLU A 49 -33.07 -32.10 40.58
CA GLU A 49 -33.30 -32.43 39.17
C GLU A 49 -32.14 -33.21 38.57
N SER A 50 -30.88 -32.89 38.89
CA SER A 50 -29.69 -33.37 38.17
C SER A 50 -28.56 -33.83 39.08
N GLY A 51 -28.79 -33.99 40.39
CA GLY A 51 -27.79 -34.43 41.35
C GLY A 51 -26.59 -33.47 41.45
N LEU A 52 -25.41 -34.01 41.71
CA LEU A 52 -24.16 -33.22 41.78
C LEU A 52 -23.84 -32.47 40.49
N ALA A 53 -24.21 -33.01 39.35
CA ALA A 53 -24.01 -32.34 38.04
C ALA A 53 -24.80 -31.01 37.96
N GLY A 54 -25.95 -30.91 38.63
CA GLY A 54 -26.76 -29.70 38.72
C GLY A 54 -26.10 -28.55 39.49
N LEU A 55 -25.05 -28.79 40.27
CA LEU A 55 -24.31 -27.76 40.98
C LEU A 55 -23.21 -27.10 40.15
N ALA A 56 -22.87 -27.66 39.00
CA ALA A 56 -21.97 -27.05 38.07
C ALA A 56 -22.60 -25.83 37.34
N ASP A 57 -21.78 -24.87 36.97
CA ASP A 57 -22.29 -23.76 36.15
C ASP A 57 -22.62 -24.24 34.75
N GLU A 58 -23.84 -23.96 34.32
CA GLU A 58 -24.20 -24.15 32.90
C GLU A 58 -23.51 -23.14 32.05
N GLY A 59 -23.05 -23.60 30.87
CA GLY A 59 -22.46 -22.71 29.88
C GLY A 59 -23.46 -21.60 29.54
N ARG A 60 -23.00 -20.34 29.58
CA ARG A 60 -23.81 -19.18 29.20
C ARG A 60 -23.93 -19.01 27.68
N ALA A 61 -23.40 -19.95 26.91
CA ALA A 61 -23.51 -19.93 25.46
C ALA A 61 -24.97 -20.12 25.04
N PRO A 62 -25.48 -19.31 24.10
CA PRO A 62 -26.82 -19.49 23.57
C PRO A 62 -26.97 -20.85 22.89
N HIS A 63 -28.12 -21.51 23.08
CA HIS A 63 -28.41 -22.84 22.52
C HIS A 63 -28.48 -22.83 20.98
N SER A 64 -28.70 -21.67 20.39
CA SER A 64 -28.66 -21.47 18.92
C SER A 64 -27.76 -20.26 18.57
N SER A 65 -27.00 -20.36 17.53
CA SER A 65 -26.20 -19.29 16.96
C SER A 65 -26.58 -19.07 15.50
N PRO A 66 -27.61 -18.24 15.23
CA PRO A 66 -28.07 -18.01 13.84
C PRO A 66 -26.97 -17.50 12.91
N ALA A 67 -25.94 -16.87 13.48
CA ALA A 67 -24.77 -16.36 12.76
C ALA A 67 -23.61 -17.38 12.63
N LYS A 68 -23.82 -18.66 13.01
CA LYS A 68 -22.81 -19.71 12.83
C LYS A 68 -22.77 -20.07 11.33
N LEU A 69 -21.60 -19.96 10.75
CA LEU A 69 -21.37 -20.40 9.36
C LEU A 69 -21.53 -21.92 9.30
N ASP A 70 -22.12 -22.40 8.22
CA ASP A 70 -22.18 -23.83 7.91
C ASP A 70 -20.77 -24.37 7.63
N GLU A 71 -20.61 -25.68 7.67
CA GLU A 71 -19.33 -26.34 7.46
C GLU A 71 -18.77 -26.10 6.05
N ASP A 72 -19.63 -26.07 5.06
CA ASP A 72 -19.32 -25.79 3.68
C ASP A 72 -18.71 -24.40 3.52
N ALA A 73 -19.33 -23.38 4.13
CA ALA A 73 -18.80 -22.02 4.11
C ALA A 73 -17.46 -21.92 4.85
N VAL A 74 -17.29 -22.62 5.96
CA VAL A 74 -16.01 -22.69 6.71
C VAL A 74 -14.92 -23.29 5.82
N ILE A 75 -15.17 -24.42 5.16
CA ILE A 75 -14.21 -25.10 4.27
C ILE A 75 -13.78 -24.17 3.14
N ARG A 76 -14.73 -23.46 2.51
CA ARG A 76 -14.45 -22.52 1.42
C ARG A 76 -13.63 -21.31 1.89
N VAL A 77 -13.99 -20.73 3.03
CA VAL A 77 -13.21 -19.61 3.64
C VAL A 77 -11.77 -20.05 3.91
N LEU A 78 -11.60 -21.24 4.47
CA LEU A 78 -10.25 -21.79 4.74
C LEU A 78 -9.51 -22.12 3.45
N GLY A 79 -10.22 -22.59 2.41
CA GLY A 79 -9.66 -22.82 1.07
C GLY A 79 -9.11 -21.53 0.46
N ILE A 80 -9.92 -20.46 0.44
CA ILE A 80 -9.49 -19.14 -0.03
C ILE A 80 -8.29 -18.64 0.78
N ARG A 81 -8.30 -18.78 2.10
CA ARG A 81 -7.19 -18.33 2.95
C ARG A 81 -5.90 -19.10 2.69
N ARG A 82 -5.98 -20.40 2.36
CA ARG A 82 -4.81 -21.22 1.99
C ARG A 82 -4.23 -20.81 0.65
N ALA A 83 -5.10 -20.53 -0.33
CA ALA A 83 -4.68 -20.02 -1.64
C ALA A 83 -4.03 -18.63 -1.53
N HIS A 84 -4.59 -17.75 -0.69
CA HIS A 84 -4.13 -16.37 -0.50
C HIS A 84 -3.77 -16.07 0.96
N PRO A 85 -2.60 -16.52 1.45
CA PRO A 85 -2.23 -16.45 2.88
C PRO A 85 -2.14 -15.04 3.45
N ALA A 86 -1.97 -14.03 2.62
CA ALA A 86 -1.85 -12.64 3.02
C ALA A 86 -3.20 -11.90 3.11
N TRP A 87 -4.29 -12.47 2.57
CA TRP A 87 -5.56 -11.76 2.45
C TRP A 87 -6.35 -11.76 3.75
N GLY A 88 -6.85 -10.57 4.11
CA GLY A 88 -7.72 -10.38 5.27
C GLY A 88 -9.18 -10.75 5.00
N PRO A 89 -10.04 -10.75 6.06
CA PRO A 89 -11.45 -11.13 5.96
C PRO A 89 -12.24 -10.40 4.87
N ARG A 90 -11.98 -9.11 4.63
CA ARG A 90 -12.64 -8.31 3.58
C ARG A 90 -12.39 -8.86 2.18
N LYS A 91 -11.13 -9.11 1.84
CA LYS A 91 -10.76 -9.66 0.54
C LYS A 91 -11.33 -11.06 0.36
N ILE A 92 -11.28 -11.88 1.41
CA ILE A 92 -11.86 -13.24 1.41
C ILE A 92 -13.37 -13.18 1.20
N ALA A 93 -14.09 -12.25 1.83
CA ALA A 93 -15.54 -12.08 1.63
C ALA A 93 -15.86 -11.69 0.18
N ALA A 94 -15.11 -10.75 -0.39
CA ALA A 94 -15.30 -10.32 -1.77
C ALA A 94 -15.04 -11.45 -2.78
N LEU A 95 -13.94 -12.21 -2.60
CA LEU A 95 -13.65 -13.36 -3.45
C LEU A 95 -14.67 -14.47 -3.27
N TYR A 96 -15.12 -14.73 -2.04
CA TYR A 96 -16.18 -15.71 -1.78
C TYR A 96 -17.47 -15.36 -2.56
N ALA A 97 -17.89 -14.09 -2.49
CA ALA A 97 -19.09 -13.64 -3.21
C ALA A 97 -18.97 -13.82 -4.74
N ARG A 98 -17.79 -13.60 -5.30
CA ARG A 98 -17.51 -13.80 -6.73
C ARG A 98 -17.44 -15.27 -7.12
N ALA A 99 -16.77 -16.09 -6.30
CA ALA A 99 -16.56 -17.50 -6.58
C ALA A 99 -17.83 -18.35 -6.38
N TYR A 100 -18.74 -17.89 -5.53
CA TYR A 100 -19.96 -18.63 -5.18
C TYR A 100 -21.23 -17.77 -5.35
N PRO A 101 -21.54 -17.32 -6.57
CA PRO A 101 -22.75 -16.54 -6.83
C PRO A 101 -23.99 -17.36 -6.45
N GLY A 102 -24.95 -16.74 -5.76
CA GLY A 102 -26.15 -17.40 -5.27
C GLY A 102 -26.05 -17.97 -3.86
N ARG A 103 -24.90 -17.90 -3.19
CA ARG A 103 -24.75 -18.18 -1.76
C ARG A 103 -24.51 -16.89 -1.00
N PRO A 104 -25.09 -16.71 0.20
CA PRO A 104 -24.84 -15.54 1.03
C PRO A 104 -23.36 -15.51 1.42
N ALA A 105 -22.67 -14.41 1.14
CA ALA A 105 -21.29 -14.25 1.53
C ALA A 105 -21.21 -14.13 3.07
N PRO A 106 -20.27 -14.82 3.73
CA PRO A 106 -20.06 -14.69 5.15
C PRO A 106 -19.63 -13.27 5.52
N SER A 107 -20.12 -12.77 6.66
CA SER A 107 -19.68 -11.46 7.17
C SER A 107 -18.19 -11.45 7.50
N GLU A 108 -17.54 -10.29 7.38
CA GLU A 108 -16.12 -10.12 7.75
C GLU A 108 -15.81 -10.63 9.17
N SER A 109 -16.71 -10.34 10.14
CA SER A 109 -16.58 -10.83 11.53
C SER A 109 -16.73 -12.35 11.62
N GLY A 110 -17.57 -12.96 10.77
CA GLY A 110 -17.72 -14.41 10.68
C GLY A 110 -16.44 -15.06 10.18
N ILE A 111 -15.88 -14.52 9.07
CA ILE A 111 -14.61 -14.97 8.51
C ILE A 111 -13.48 -14.80 9.52
N TYR A 112 -13.38 -13.64 10.18
CA TYR A 112 -12.36 -13.40 11.20
C TYR A 112 -12.41 -14.45 12.33
N ARG A 113 -13.61 -14.82 12.81
CA ARG A 113 -13.77 -15.86 13.82
C ARG A 113 -13.35 -17.25 13.33
N VAL A 114 -13.66 -17.59 12.07
CA VAL A 114 -13.21 -18.85 11.44
C VAL A 114 -11.69 -18.90 11.38
N LEU A 115 -11.06 -17.83 10.86
CA LEU A 115 -9.61 -17.75 10.77
C LEU A 115 -8.94 -17.77 12.15
N GLY A 116 -9.54 -17.11 13.14
CA GLY A 116 -9.05 -17.12 14.53
C GLY A 116 -9.06 -18.52 15.14
N LYS A 117 -10.16 -19.26 14.98
CA LYS A 117 -10.28 -20.66 15.44
C LYS A 117 -9.28 -21.59 14.74
N ALA A 118 -8.95 -21.30 13.49
CA ALA A 118 -7.97 -22.06 12.73
C ALA A 118 -6.51 -21.63 13.01
N GLY A 119 -6.27 -20.66 13.93
CA GLY A 119 -4.92 -20.15 14.20
C GLY A 119 -4.29 -19.33 13.08
N LEU A 120 -5.09 -18.87 12.11
CA LEU A 120 -4.62 -18.17 10.89
C LEU A 120 -4.65 -16.65 11.00
N VAL A 121 -4.89 -16.10 12.19
CA VAL A 121 -4.88 -14.66 12.47
C VAL A 121 -3.62 -14.31 13.24
N ALA A 122 -2.76 -13.48 12.65
CA ALA A 122 -1.61 -12.93 13.36
C ALA A 122 -2.06 -11.85 14.37
N PRO A 123 -1.46 -11.75 15.56
CA PRO A 123 -1.75 -10.69 16.50
C PRO A 123 -1.48 -9.33 15.87
N ARG A 124 -2.40 -8.38 16.09
CA ARG A 124 -2.30 -7.02 15.54
C ARG A 124 -1.14 -6.30 16.24
N ARG A 125 -0.08 -6.00 15.50
CA ARG A 125 0.96 -5.09 15.99
C ARG A 125 0.38 -3.69 16.09
N VAL A 126 0.38 -3.10 17.29
CA VAL A 126 0.06 -1.69 17.48
C VAL A 126 1.21 -0.89 16.84
N ARG A 127 0.90 -0.17 15.77
CA ARG A 127 1.86 0.79 15.20
C ARG A 127 1.85 2.05 16.06
N ALA A 128 3.03 2.56 16.41
CA ALA A 128 3.15 3.89 16.97
C ALA A 128 2.52 4.90 16.00
N ALA A 129 1.83 5.89 16.54
CA ALA A 129 1.30 6.98 15.73
C ALA A 129 2.46 7.67 14.99
N PRO A 130 2.30 8.03 13.71
CA PRO A 130 3.33 8.76 13.00
C PRO A 130 3.57 10.09 13.70
N CYS A 131 4.82 10.37 14.09
CA CYS A 131 5.22 11.65 14.62
C CYS A 131 5.10 12.68 13.49
N GLY A 132 4.08 13.52 13.54
CA GLY A 132 3.86 14.58 12.55
C GLY A 132 4.84 15.73 12.79
N SER A 133 5.75 15.99 11.85
CA SER A 133 6.46 17.28 11.80
C SER A 133 5.52 18.34 11.23
N ALA A 134 5.22 19.35 12.03
CA ALA A 134 4.46 20.54 11.61
C ALA A 134 5.34 21.41 10.70
N GLY A 135 5.19 21.29 9.39
CA GLY A 135 5.75 22.19 8.39
C GLY A 135 4.75 22.35 7.25
N SER A 136 4.82 23.47 6.52
CA SER A 136 4.01 23.68 5.31
C SER A 136 4.15 22.47 4.39
N MET A 137 3.02 21.81 4.12
CA MET A 137 3.02 20.52 3.42
C MET A 137 2.53 20.73 1.99
N ARG A 138 3.46 20.62 1.03
CA ARG A 138 3.06 20.48 -0.35
C ARG A 138 2.23 19.19 -0.49
N ARG A 139 0.99 19.34 -0.95
CA ARG A 139 0.14 18.17 -1.23
C ARG A 139 0.66 17.48 -2.49
N PRO A 140 0.84 16.16 -2.45
CA PRO A 140 1.17 15.41 -3.66
C PRO A 140 0.04 15.53 -4.69
N MET A 141 0.38 15.49 -5.97
CA MET A 141 -0.61 15.59 -7.05
C MET A 141 -1.65 14.47 -6.94
N PRO A 142 -2.96 14.77 -7.01
CA PRO A 142 -3.99 13.76 -6.89
C PRO A 142 -3.99 12.79 -8.09
N ALA A 143 -4.35 11.53 -7.83
CA ALA A 143 -4.57 10.51 -8.83
C ALA A 143 -6.08 10.25 -8.92
N GLU A 144 -6.75 10.94 -9.82
CA GLU A 144 -8.21 10.90 -9.95
C GLU A 144 -8.66 9.83 -10.95
N SER A 145 -7.86 9.60 -11.98
CA SER A 145 -8.14 8.63 -13.05
C SER A 145 -6.96 7.69 -13.28
N PRO A 146 -7.20 6.50 -13.86
CA PRO A 146 -6.11 5.62 -14.29
C PRO A 146 -5.11 6.36 -15.18
N ASN A 147 -3.83 6.13 -14.91
CA ASN A 147 -2.70 6.80 -15.58
C ASN A 147 -2.53 8.31 -15.32
N ASP A 148 -3.29 8.90 -14.41
CA ASP A 148 -2.98 10.26 -13.95
C ASP A 148 -1.62 10.31 -13.28
N VAL A 149 -1.44 9.48 -12.25
CA VAL A 149 -0.20 9.43 -11.47
C VAL A 149 0.30 8.00 -11.36
N ARG A 150 1.47 7.75 -11.92
CA ARG A 150 2.20 6.50 -11.69
C ARG A 150 3.23 6.71 -10.60
N ALA A 151 3.28 5.82 -9.62
CA ALA A 151 4.36 5.80 -8.64
C ALA A 151 5.46 4.85 -9.13
N ALA A 152 6.70 5.31 -9.06
CA ALA A 152 7.89 4.54 -9.42
C ALA A 152 8.90 4.54 -8.29
N GLY A 153 9.59 3.44 -8.10
CA GLY A 153 10.60 3.32 -7.07
C GLY A 153 11.37 2.02 -7.12
N SER A 154 12.45 1.97 -6.33
CA SER A 154 13.18 0.74 -6.05
C SER A 154 12.89 0.32 -4.61
N LYS A 155 12.57 -0.96 -4.42
CA LYS A 155 12.33 -1.55 -3.08
C LYS A 155 13.62 -1.70 -2.25
N GLY A 156 14.77 -1.35 -2.78
CA GLY A 156 16.06 -1.80 -2.29
C GLY A 156 16.42 -3.13 -2.96
N TRP A 157 17.36 -3.87 -2.37
CA TRP A 157 17.81 -5.14 -2.96
C TRP A 157 17.88 -6.24 -1.89
N TRP A 158 17.85 -7.48 -2.35
CA TRP A 158 18.15 -8.66 -1.52
C TRP A 158 19.04 -9.63 -2.32
N VAL A 159 19.59 -10.59 -1.64
CA VAL A 159 20.37 -11.68 -2.27
C VAL A 159 19.55 -12.96 -2.23
N SER A 160 19.52 -13.68 -3.34
CA SER A 160 18.93 -15.01 -3.49
C SER A 160 19.88 -15.88 -4.31
N ASP A 161 20.31 -16.99 -3.75
CA ASP A 161 21.32 -17.90 -4.37
C ASP A 161 22.61 -17.20 -4.83
N GLY A 162 23.09 -16.23 -4.03
CA GLY A 162 24.28 -15.46 -4.35
C GLY A 162 24.07 -14.34 -5.39
N GLU A 163 22.91 -14.25 -6.01
CA GLU A 163 22.55 -13.24 -6.99
C GLU A 163 21.81 -12.05 -6.36
N ARG A 164 22.11 -10.85 -6.83
CA ARG A 164 21.46 -9.62 -6.35
C ARG A 164 20.15 -9.38 -7.08
N CYS A 165 19.06 -9.34 -6.33
CA CYS A 165 17.73 -9.02 -6.79
C CYS A 165 17.43 -7.53 -6.50
N LEU A 166 17.36 -6.69 -7.54
CA LEU A 166 17.11 -5.25 -7.45
C LEU A 166 15.79 -4.91 -8.18
N PRO A 167 14.64 -4.82 -7.49
CA PRO A 167 13.37 -4.60 -8.16
C PRO A 167 13.14 -3.13 -8.48
N LEU A 168 12.87 -2.84 -9.74
CA LEU A 168 12.14 -1.66 -10.19
C LEU A 168 10.65 -1.95 -10.11
N THR A 169 9.90 -1.07 -9.50
CA THR A 169 8.44 -1.19 -9.39
C THR A 169 7.77 0.06 -9.94
N VAL A 170 6.73 -0.13 -10.75
CA VAL A 170 5.87 0.96 -11.24
C VAL A 170 4.41 0.55 -11.05
N ARG A 171 3.63 1.42 -10.43
CA ARG A 171 2.19 1.18 -10.26
C ARG A 171 1.38 2.42 -10.60
N ASP A 172 0.17 2.21 -11.09
CA ASP A 172 -0.82 3.26 -11.21
C ASP A 172 -1.51 3.52 -9.85
N LEU A 173 -1.57 4.79 -9.44
CA LEU A 173 -2.09 5.13 -8.12
C LEU A 173 -3.62 5.16 -8.05
N ALA A 174 -4.31 5.42 -9.15
CA ALA A 174 -5.77 5.42 -9.18
C ALA A 174 -6.31 3.99 -9.23
N SER A 175 -5.95 3.21 -10.22
CA SER A 175 -6.41 1.82 -10.39
C SER A 175 -5.74 0.82 -9.44
N ARG A 176 -4.69 1.22 -8.74
CA ARG A 176 -3.87 0.32 -7.90
C ARG A 176 -3.12 -0.77 -8.67
N ALA A 177 -3.16 -0.76 -9.99
CA ALA A 177 -2.51 -1.76 -10.82
C ALA A 177 -0.97 -1.68 -10.71
N ILE A 178 -0.34 -2.83 -10.57
CA ILE A 178 1.11 -3.00 -10.71
C ILE A 178 1.38 -3.08 -12.21
N LEU A 179 2.01 -2.05 -12.77
CA LEU A 179 2.31 -1.97 -14.21
C LEU A 179 3.65 -2.64 -14.54
N GLU A 180 4.59 -2.60 -13.59
CA GLU A 180 5.89 -3.23 -13.72
C GLU A 180 6.41 -3.65 -12.33
N VAL A 181 6.97 -4.83 -12.27
CA VAL A 181 7.83 -5.30 -11.19
C VAL A 181 8.95 -6.12 -11.82
N ARG A 182 10.13 -5.51 -11.98
CA ARG A 182 11.23 -6.12 -12.74
C ARG A 182 12.52 -6.09 -11.96
N LEU A 183 13.17 -7.25 -11.84
CA LEU A 183 14.53 -7.31 -11.33
C LEU A 183 15.49 -6.75 -12.35
N MET A 184 16.25 -5.75 -11.93
CA MET A 184 17.19 -5.01 -12.76
C MET A 184 18.61 -5.48 -12.47
N GLU A 185 19.43 -5.60 -13.49
CA GLU A 185 20.89 -5.81 -13.35
C GLU A 185 21.56 -4.56 -12.79
N SER A 186 21.07 -3.40 -13.21
CA SER A 186 21.57 -2.08 -12.83
C SER A 186 20.41 -1.10 -12.63
N ALA A 187 20.57 -0.17 -11.70
CA ALA A 187 19.69 0.98 -11.52
C ALA A 187 20.17 2.21 -12.34
N SER A 188 20.86 1.99 -13.46
CA SER A 188 21.28 3.11 -14.33
C SER A 188 20.06 3.81 -14.93
N ALA A 189 20.24 5.10 -15.28
CA ALA A 189 19.15 5.88 -15.89
C ALA A 189 18.73 5.29 -17.23
N GLU A 190 19.68 4.74 -18.00
CA GLU A 190 19.45 4.11 -19.29
C GLU A 190 18.62 2.84 -19.18
N ALA A 191 19.01 1.93 -18.27
CA ALA A 191 18.30 0.67 -18.06
C ALA A 191 16.85 0.93 -17.56
N VAL A 192 16.67 1.90 -16.67
CA VAL A 192 15.34 2.27 -16.18
C VAL A 192 14.53 2.97 -17.27
N ARG A 193 15.14 3.81 -18.09
CA ARG A 193 14.49 4.44 -19.24
C ARG A 193 13.93 3.42 -20.22
N GLU A 194 14.69 2.40 -20.60
CA GLU A 194 14.25 1.31 -21.47
C GLU A 194 12.97 0.64 -20.94
N ARG A 195 12.91 0.41 -19.63
CA ARG A 195 11.69 -0.15 -18.99
C ARG A 195 10.50 0.80 -19.10
N PHE A 196 10.72 2.11 -18.91
CA PHE A 196 9.67 3.11 -19.06
C PHE A 196 9.21 3.26 -20.51
N GLU A 197 10.07 3.15 -21.50
CA GLU A 197 9.70 3.15 -22.93
C GLU A 197 8.74 1.99 -23.23
N GLY A 198 9.03 0.78 -22.73
CA GLY A 198 8.12 -0.36 -22.81
C GLY A 198 6.78 -0.14 -22.09
N LEU A 199 6.80 0.48 -20.92
CA LEU A 199 5.59 0.85 -20.19
C LEU A 199 4.74 1.89 -20.92
N PHE A 200 5.39 2.91 -21.49
CA PHE A 200 4.71 3.97 -22.24
C PHE A 200 4.10 3.44 -23.54
N SER A 201 4.79 2.53 -24.22
CA SER A 201 4.24 1.86 -25.40
C SER A 201 3.00 1.02 -25.09
N ARG A 202 2.93 0.37 -23.91
CA ARG A 202 1.82 -0.49 -23.50
C ARG A 202 0.65 0.27 -22.90
N PHE A 203 0.91 1.29 -22.09
CA PHE A 203 -0.10 1.96 -21.27
C PHE A 203 -0.24 3.45 -21.61
N GLY A 204 0.47 3.98 -22.60
CA GLY A 204 0.53 5.42 -22.89
C GLY A 204 1.26 6.22 -21.80
N LEU A 205 1.34 7.54 -22.00
CA LEU A 205 2.03 8.47 -21.10
C LEU A 205 1.13 8.85 -19.91
N PRO A 206 1.65 8.80 -18.67
CA PRO A 206 0.94 9.36 -17.51
C PRO A 206 1.03 10.89 -17.53
N ARG A 207 0.20 11.56 -16.74
CA ARG A 207 0.34 13.00 -16.49
C ARG A 207 1.50 13.25 -15.52
N VAL A 208 1.68 12.40 -14.52
CA VAL A 208 2.65 12.56 -13.45
C VAL A 208 3.37 11.25 -13.17
N ILE A 209 4.66 11.29 -12.90
CA ILE A 209 5.39 10.19 -12.29
C ILE A 209 5.87 10.64 -10.91
N ARG A 210 5.36 9.97 -9.88
CA ARG A 210 5.78 10.16 -8.49
C ARG A 210 6.91 9.21 -8.17
N SER A 211 8.03 9.74 -7.66
CA SER A 211 9.18 8.94 -7.23
C SER A 211 9.68 9.36 -5.85
N ASP A 212 10.56 8.55 -5.29
CA ASP A 212 11.41 8.95 -4.18
C ASP A 212 12.50 9.94 -4.64
N ASN A 213 13.35 10.37 -3.71
CA ASN A 213 14.46 11.29 -3.99
C ASN A 213 15.77 10.54 -4.36
N GLY A 214 15.69 9.24 -4.59
CA GLY A 214 16.85 8.41 -4.91
C GLY A 214 17.15 8.36 -6.41
N ALA A 215 18.42 8.08 -6.74
CA ALA A 215 18.82 7.76 -8.12
C ALA A 215 18.08 6.48 -8.60
N PRO A 216 17.72 6.39 -9.87
CA PRO A 216 17.98 7.33 -10.97
C PRO A 216 16.89 8.41 -11.15
N PHE A 217 15.90 8.50 -10.27
CA PHE A 217 14.71 9.34 -10.43
C PHE A 217 14.97 10.81 -10.10
N ALA A 218 15.77 11.08 -9.09
CA ALA A 218 16.10 12.41 -8.61
C ALA A 218 17.53 12.49 -8.11
N THR A 219 18.04 13.72 -8.00
CA THR A 219 19.33 14.03 -7.38
C THR A 219 19.17 15.19 -6.40
N THR A 220 19.99 15.23 -5.35
CA THR A 220 20.08 16.36 -4.43
C THR A 220 20.99 17.46 -4.94
N THR A 221 21.78 17.17 -5.96
CA THR A 221 22.73 18.10 -6.58
C THR A 221 22.34 18.32 -8.03
N GLY A 222 22.51 19.54 -8.54
CA GLY A 222 22.22 19.86 -9.92
C GLY A 222 20.97 20.71 -10.10
N PHE A 223 20.78 21.13 -11.35
CA PHE A 223 19.74 22.05 -11.75
C PHE A 223 18.34 21.45 -11.50
N LEU A 224 17.52 22.10 -10.69
CA LEU A 224 16.19 21.64 -10.23
C LEU A 224 16.19 20.20 -9.66
N GLY A 225 17.34 19.65 -9.28
CA GLY A 225 17.46 18.26 -8.85
C GLY A 225 17.08 17.23 -9.91
N LEU A 226 17.09 17.61 -11.20
CA LEU A 226 16.76 16.75 -12.32
C LEU A 226 17.88 15.75 -12.61
N THR A 227 17.47 14.55 -12.99
CA THR A 227 18.32 13.54 -13.63
C THR A 227 18.02 13.48 -15.13
N THR A 228 18.85 12.81 -15.91
CA THR A 228 18.57 12.57 -17.34
C THR A 228 17.24 11.88 -17.55
N LEU A 229 16.84 10.99 -16.62
CA LEU A 229 15.56 10.30 -16.67
C LEU A 229 14.37 11.24 -16.41
N SER A 230 14.42 12.05 -15.36
CA SER A 230 13.33 12.99 -15.06
C SER A 230 13.25 14.14 -16.08
N ALA A 231 14.37 14.59 -16.64
CA ALA A 231 14.38 15.54 -17.75
C ALA A 231 13.75 14.95 -19.03
N TRP A 232 14.03 13.67 -19.31
CA TRP A 232 13.36 12.97 -20.41
C TRP A 232 11.84 12.84 -20.17
N TRP A 233 11.37 12.55 -18.95
CA TRP A 233 9.94 12.56 -18.67
C TRP A 233 9.30 13.93 -18.96
N MET A 234 9.98 15.01 -18.56
CA MET A 234 9.50 16.37 -18.83
C MET A 234 9.42 16.65 -20.33
N SER A 235 10.38 16.18 -21.13
CA SER A 235 10.33 16.32 -22.59
C SER A 235 9.13 15.58 -23.21
N LEU A 236 8.56 14.58 -22.53
CA LEU A 236 7.33 13.89 -22.91
C LEU A 236 6.06 14.53 -22.29
N GLY A 237 6.20 15.69 -21.66
CA GLY A 237 5.09 16.37 -20.97
C GLY A 237 4.60 15.66 -19.71
N ILE A 238 5.49 14.93 -19.03
CA ILE A 238 5.21 14.24 -17.78
C ILE A 238 5.82 15.02 -16.62
N VAL A 239 5.03 15.33 -15.59
CA VAL A 239 5.49 16.02 -14.38
C VAL A 239 6.24 15.05 -13.47
N PRO A 240 7.53 15.31 -13.14
CA PRO A 240 8.21 14.56 -12.08
C PRO A 240 7.78 15.08 -10.69
N ASP A 241 6.94 14.31 -9.98
CA ASP A 241 6.47 14.64 -8.62
C ASP A 241 7.30 13.88 -7.58
N ARG A 242 8.18 14.59 -6.89
CA ARG A 242 9.06 14.00 -5.89
C ARG A 242 8.46 14.10 -4.49
N THR A 243 8.59 13.03 -3.71
CA THR A 243 8.22 13.05 -2.29
C THR A 243 9.12 14.00 -1.52
N GLN A 244 8.56 14.76 -0.58
CA GLN A 244 9.37 15.63 0.26
C GLN A 244 10.27 14.79 1.18
N PRO A 245 11.54 15.21 1.42
CA PRO A 245 12.43 14.53 2.35
C PRO A 245 11.79 14.33 3.72
N GLY A 246 11.94 13.12 4.29
CA GLY A 246 11.37 12.77 5.60
C GLY A 246 9.85 12.60 5.62
N ARG A 247 9.17 12.56 4.46
CA ARG A 247 7.70 12.40 4.36
C ARG A 247 7.28 11.16 3.57
N PRO A 248 7.57 9.97 4.05
CA PRO A 248 7.22 8.71 3.37
C PRO A 248 5.71 8.58 3.12
N GLY A 249 4.85 9.14 3.97
CA GLY A 249 3.41 9.10 3.80
C GLY A 249 2.89 9.68 2.47
N GLN A 250 3.65 10.54 1.79
CA GLN A 250 3.29 11.06 0.47
C GLN A 250 3.30 9.97 -0.62
N ASN A 251 4.04 8.88 -0.42
CA ASN A 251 4.06 7.70 -1.29
C ASN A 251 3.57 6.43 -0.57
N GLY A 252 2.81 6.58 0.50
CA GLY A 252 2.40 5.50 1.39
C GLY A 252 1.69 4.33 0.70
N SER A 253 0.99 4.59 -0.41
CA SER A 253 0.38 3.55 -1.22
C SER A 253 1.41 2.66 -1.92
N HIS A 254 2.49 3.24 -2.42
CA HIS A 254 3.60 2.53 -3.05
C HIS A 254 4.45 1.78 -2.02
N GLU A 255 4.72 2.42 -0.88
CA GLU A 255 5.40 1.78 0.25
C GLU A 255 4.63 0.59 0.80
N ARG A 256 3.30 0.68 0.83
CA ARG A 256 2.46 -0.46 1.21
C ARG A 256 2.63 -1.63 0.26
N MET A 257 2.67 -1.40 -1.05
CA MET A 257 2.94 -2.42 -2.04
C MET A 257 4.33 -3.05 -1.81
N HIS A 258 5.36 -2.25 -1.52
CA HIS A 258 6.69 -2.76 -1.17
C HIS A 258 6.69 -3.62 0.10
N ALA A 259 5.88 -3.27 1.11
CA ALA A 259 5.71 -4.08 2.30
C ALA A 259 5.02 -5.41 2.00
N ASP A 260 4.04 -5.41 1.11
CA ASP A 260 3.35 -6.63 0.66
C ASP A 260 4.32 -7.52 -0.16
N LEU A 261 5.07 -6.95 -1.10
CA LEU A 261 6.13 -7.64 -1.85
C LEU A 261 7.16 -8.31 -0.91
N SER A 262 7.63 -7.57 0.11
CA SER A 262 8.57 -8.13 1.09
C SER A 262 7.99 -9.31 1.86
N ARG A 263 6.72 -9.21 2.22
CA ARG A 263 6.06 -10.26 3.01
C ARG A 263 5.70 -11.47 2.19
N GLU A 264 5.37 -11.29 0.91
CA GLU A 264 4.75 -12.33 0.08
C GLU A 264 5.72 -13.00 -0.87
N VAL A 265 6.74 -12.29 -1.35
CA VAL A 265 7.69 -12.80 -2.36
C VAL A 265 9.12 -12.85 -1.83
N GLN A 266 9.61 -11.75 -1.23
CA GLN A 266 11.01 -11.64 -0.84
C GLN A 266 11.41 -12.74 0.14
N GLY A 267 12.44 -13.55 -0.23
CA GLY A 267 12.96 -14.61 0.60
C GLY A 267 12.11 -15.89 0.63
N ARG A 268 11.05 -15.98 -0.19
CA ARG A 268 10.19 -17.17 -0.31
C ARG A 268 10.43 -17.97 -1.58
N ALA A 269 10.92 -17.35 -2.63
CA ALA A 269 11.31 -18.05 -3.85
C ALA A 269 12.76 -18.53 -3.71
N PRO A 270 13.02 -19.83 -3.58
CA PRO A 270 14.37 -20.36 -3.70
C PRO A 270 14.83 -20.27 -5.16
N GLY A 271 16.12 -20.03 -5.38
CA GLY A 271 16.68 -19.86 -6.70
C GLY A 271 17.03 -18.41 -7.02
N GLY A 272 17.92 -18.21 -8.01
CA GLY A 272 18.47 -16.91 -8.39
C GLY A 272 17.47 -15.91 -8.95
N VAL A 273 17.97 -14.93 -9.72
CA VAL A 273 17.17 -13.84 -10.29
C VAL A 273 15.98 -14.34 -11.11
N ALA A 274 16.15 -15.41 -11.93
CA ALA A 274 15.07 -15.90 -12.79
C ALA A 274 13.87 -16.44 -11.99
N ALA A 275 14.12 -17.23 -10.93
CA ALA A 275 13.07 -17.77 -10.09
C ALA A 275 12.34 -16.67 -9.29
N ASN A 276 13.11 -15.70 -8.77
CA ASN A 276 12.51 -14.53 -8.09
C ASN A 276 11.70 -13.66 -9.05
N GLN A 277 12.13 -13.49 -10.31
CA GLN A 277 11.34 -12.76 -11.31
C GLN A 277 10.02 -13.47 -11.60
N ALA A 278 10.03 -14.78 -11.81
CA ALA A 278 8.82 -15.56 -12.02
C ALA A 278 7.84 -15.43 -10.83
N ALA A 279 8.36 -15.44 -9.60
CA ALA A 279 7.52 -15.24 -8.40
C ALA A 279 6.94 -13.82 -8.32
N LEU A 280 7.70 -12.80 -8.72
CA LEU A 280 7.23 -11.42 -8.81
C LEU A 280 6.15 -11.24 -9.88
N ASP A 281 6.34 -11.87 -11.05
CA ASP A 281 5.36 -11.82 -12.14
C ASP A 281 4.04 -12.49 -11.71
N ALA A 282 4.10 -13.66 -11.07
CA ALA A 282 2.92 -14.35 -10.54
C ALA A 282 2.21 -13.52 -9.45
N TRP A 283 2.98 -12.91 -8.54
CA TRP A 283 2.43 -12.04 -7.50
C TRP A 283 1.74 -10.79 -8.07
N ALA A 284 2.33 -10.16 -9.09
CA ALA A 284 1.73 -9.00 -9.74
C ALA A 284 0.45 -9.37 -10.49
N GLU A 285 0.43 -10.53 -11.14
CA GLU A 285 -0.74 -11.06 -11.84
C GLU A 285 -1.89 -11.35 -10.86
N GLU A 286 -1.61 -12.06 -9.74
CA GLU A 286 -2.59 -12.31 -8.68
C GLU A 286 -3.12 -10.99 -8.10
N HIS A 287 -2.22 -10.03 -7.80
CA HIS A 287 -2.61 -8.71 -7.29
C HIS A 287 -3.55 -7.99 -8.26
N ASN A 288 -3.22 -8.00 -9.54
CA ASN A 288 -3.97 -7.25 -10.56
C ASN A 288 -5.30 -7.89 -10.92
N ARG A 289 -5.36 -9.21 -11.05
CA ARG A 289 -6.56 -9.92 -11.57
C ARG A 289 -7.47 -10.48 -10.50
N GLU A 290 -6.92 -10.91 -9.38
CA GLU A 290 -7.70 -11.60 -8.35
C GLU A 290 -7.88 -10.76 -7.10
N GLY A 291 -6.91 -9.86 -6.80
CA GLY A 291 -6.85 -9.09 -5.57
C GLY A 291 -7.92 -8.01 -5.46
N PRO A 292 -9.01 -8.18 -4.66
CA PRO A 292 -9.97 -7.11 -4.45
C PRO A 292 -9.33 -5.95 -3.68
N HIS A 293 -9.65 -4.70 -4.07
CA HIS A 293 -9.16 -3.50 -3.40
C HIS A 293 -10.28 -2.67 -2.79
N GLU A 294 -10.17 -2.36 -1.50
CA GLU A 294 -11.16 -1.56 -0.78
C GLU A 294 -11.37 -0.18 -1.40
N ALA A 295 -10.27 0.49 -1.79
CA ALA A 295 -10.32 1.79 -2.46
C ALA A 295 -10.98 1.77 -3.84
N LEU A 296 -11.21 0.59 -4.42
CA LEU A 296 -11.89 0.37 -5.70
C LEU A 296 -13.29 -0.25 -5.49
N GLY A 297 -13.87 -0.15 -4.31
CA GLY A 297 -15.14 -0.81 -4.00
C GLY A 297 -15.07 -2.34 -4.11
N MET A 298 -13.93 -2.95 -3.81
CA MET A 298 -13.61 -4.37 -3.98
C MET A 298 -13.48 -4.83 -5.44
N ALA A 299 -13.42 -3.93 -6.42
CA ALA A 299 -12.97 -4.27 -7.77
C ALA A 299 -11.47 -4.65 -7.77
N THR A 300 -11.04 -5.40 -8.78
CA THR A 300 -9.63 -5.69 -8.98
C THR A 300 -8.93 -4.53 -9.71
N PRO A 301 -7.61 -4.38 -9.55
CA PRO A 301 -6.87 -3.39 -10.30
C PRO A 301 -7.03 -3.49 -11.82
N SER A 302 -7.10 -4.71 -12.36
CA SER A 302 -7.31 -4.93 -13.81
C SER A 302 -8.67 -4.44 -14.30
N GLU A 303 -9.73 -4.57 -13.47
CA GLU A 303 -11.06 -4.04 -13.79
C GLU A 303 -11.09 -2.50 -13.81
N ALA A 304 -10.25 -1.86 -12.99
CA ALA A 304 -10.16 -0.41 -12.86
C ALA A 304 -9.11 0.23 -13.80
N CYS A 305 -8.18 -0.54 -14.34
CA CYS A 305 -7.08 -0.04 -15.14
C CYS A 305 -7.48 0.11 -16.61
N SER A 306 -7.13 1.25 -17.18
CA SER A 306 -7.27 1.49 -18.63
C SER A 306 -6.01 2.18 -19.14
N PRO A 307 -5.61 2.02 -20.42
CA PRO A 307 -4.51 2.78 -21.02
C PRO A 307 -4.79 4.28 -20.99
N SER A 308 -3.70 5.07 -20.98
CA SER A 308 -3.78 6.52 -21.14
C SER A 308 -4.19 6.88 -22.57
N GLY A 309 -4.99 7.94 -22.72
CA GLY A 309 -5.27 8.53 -24.04
C GLY A 309 -4.07 9.26 -24.66
N ARG A 310 -2.97 9.47 -23.93
CA ARG A 310 -1.72 10.07 -24.40
C ARG A 310 -0.81 8.96 -24.93
N ALA A 311 -0.82 8.77 -26.25
CA ALA A 311 0.06 7.79 -26.88
C ALA A 311 1.54 8.16 -26.71
N TYR A 312 2.42 7.16 -26.65
CA TYR A 312 3.86 7.35 -26.66
C TYR A 312 4.37 7.18 -28.09
N ASP A 313 5.05 8.20 -28.60
CA ASP A 313 5.79 8.14 -29.86
C ASP A 313 7.27 8.39 -29.56
N PRO A 314 8.13 7.36 -29.72
CA PRO A 314 9.57 7.51 -29.50
C PRO A 314 10.26 8.41 -30.55
N ALA A 315 9.62 8.64 -31.70
CA ALA A 315 10.15 9.46 -32.79
C ALA A 315 9.65 10.92 -32.73
N ALA A 316 8.72 11.24 -31.82
CA ALA A 316 8.19 12.59 -31.70
C ALA A 316 9.27 13.56 -31.20
N ASP A 317 9.56 14.56 -32.01
CA ASP A 317 10.40 15.69 -31.63
C ASP A 317 9.59 16.68 -30.77
N LEU A 318 10.30 17.36 -29.87
CA LEU A 318 9.75 18.47 -29.11
C LEU A 318 9.51 19.67 -30.03
N GLU A 319 8.23 19.94 -30.28
CA GLU A 319 7.81 21.12 -30.99
C GLU A 319 7.52 22.27 -30.03
N TYR A 320 7.91 23.46 -30.42
CA TYR A 320 7.63 24.69 -29.66
C TYR A 320 6.75 25.64 -30.46
N PRO A 321 5.78 26.32 -29.84
CA PRO A 321 4.93 27.28 -30.50
C PRO A 321 5.72 28.43 -31.17
N MET A 322 5.06 29.17 -32.07
CA MET A 322 5.62 30.40 -32.65
C MET A 322 5.99 31.39 -31.52
N GLY A 323 7.13 32.03 -31.65
CA GLY A 323 7.69 32.93 -30.64
C GLY A 323 8.73 32.29 -29.72
N TYR A 324 8.84 30.94 -29.73
CA TYR A 324 9.93 30.26 -29.04
C TYR A 324 11.11 30.05 -30.01
N LEU A 325 12.33 30.11 -29.46
CA LEU A 325 13.56 29.79 -30.15
C LEU A 325 14.05 28.41 -29.72
N PRO A 326 13.86 27.35 -30.53
CA PRO A 326 14.38 26.03 -30.18
C PRO A 326 15.91 26.05 -30.10
N ARG A 327 16.48 25.52 -29.02
CA ARG A 327 17.92 25.45 -28.79
C ARG A 327 18.31 24.10 -28.23
N LYS A 328 19.29 23.45 -28.81
CA LYS A 328 19.84 22.19 -28.29
C LYS A 328 20.82 22.45 -27.16
N VAL A 329 20.63 21.80 -26.03
CA VAL A 329 21.56 21.87 -24.91
C VAL A 329 22.81 21.08 -25.23
N ASN A 330 23.96 21.72 -25.14
CA ASN A 330 25.28 21.16 -25.53
C ASN A 330 25.78 20.11 -24.51
N LYS A 331 26.96 19.52 -24.79
CA LYS A 331 27.61 18.52 -23.92
C LYS A 331 28.02 19.09 -22.55
N ALA A 332 28.23 20.41 -22.43
CA ALA A 332 28.50 21.07 -21.16
C ALA A 332 27.22 21.34 -20.33
N GLY A 333 26.03 21.07 -20.89
CA GLY A 333 24.74 21.38 -20.22
C GLY A 333 24.35 22.84 -20.40
N GLU A 334 24.73 23.48 -21.48
CA GLU A 334 24.50 24.90 -21.75
C GLU A 334 23.67 25.13 -23.01
N VAL A 335 22.89 26.19 -23.01
CA VAL A 335 22.25 26.76 -24.19
C VAL A 335 22.96 28.04 -24.61
N LYS A 336 23.17 28.26 -25.88
CA LYS A 336 23.81 29.48 -26.43
C LYS A 336 22.77 30.44 -26.98
N LEU A 337 22.80 31.68 -26.53
CA LEU A 337 21.95 32.77 -27.00
C LEU A 337 22.80 34.02 -27.25
N GLY A 338 22.71 34.60 -28.44
CA GLY A 338 23.54 35.76 -28.80
C GLY A 338 25.05 35.52 -28.64
N GLY A 339 25.52 34.26 -28.81
CA GLY A 339 26.94 33.91 -28.63
C GLY A 339 27.32 33.60 -27.16
N ARG A 340 26.47 33.88 -26.19
CA ARG A 340 26.73 33.67 -24.75
C ARG A 340 26.19 32.33 -24.25
N PRO A 341 26.94 31.59 -23.43
CA PRO A 341 26.49 30.31 -22.87
C PRO A 341 25.72 30.54 -21.55
N TYR A 342 24.56 29.87 -21.40
CA TYR A 342 23.74 29.82 -20.17
C TYR A 342 23.67 28.38 -19.68
N ARG A 343 24.13 28.12 -18.45
CA ARG A 343 24.26 26.76 -17.91
C ARG A 343 22.97 26.27 -17.29
N LEU A 344 22.33 25.32 -17.93
CA LEU A 344 21.09 24.66 -17.48
C LEU A 344 21.34 23.33 -16.73
N GLY A 345 22.55 22.77 -16.80
CA GLY A 345 22.92 21.53 -16.13
C GLY A 345 22.98 20.29 -17.01
N SER A 346 23.70 19.30 -16.48
CA SER A 346 24.04 18.09 -17.23
C SER A 346 22.85 17.16 -17.53
N ALA A 347 21.79 17.23 -16.74
CA ALA A 347 20.60 16.44 -16.92
C ALA A 347 19.85 16.73 -18.24
N LEU A 348 20.04 17.93 -18.78
CA LEU A 348 19.36 18.41 -19.99
C LEU A 348 20.18 18.20 -21.27
N ARG A 349 21.38 17.63 -21.18
CA ARG A 349 22.27 17.41 -22.34
C ARG A 349 21.55 16.70 -23.49
N GLY A 350 21.70 17.25 -24.67
CA GLY A 350 21.14 16.67 -25.89
C GLY A 350 19.66 16.94 -26.12
N LEU A 351 18.94 17.41 -25.11
CA LEU A 351 17.52 17.80 -25.24
C LEU A 351 17.42 19.15 -25.95
N THR A 352 16.31 19.36 -26.65
CA THR A 352 15.96 20.65 -27.25
C THR A 352 15.06 21.39 -26.25
N VAL A 353 15.40 22.62 -25.90
CA VAL A 353 14.63 23.54 -25.08
C VAL A 353 14.06 24.67 -25.93
N GLY A 354 12.88 25.17 -25.56
CA GLY A 354 12.31 26.38 -26.14
C GLY A 354 12.76 27.59 -25.35
N VAL A 355 13.30 28.60 -26.00
CA VAL A 355 13.67 29.86 -25.35
C VAL A 355 12.66 30.91 -25.79
N GLN A 356 11.90 31.45 -24.84
CA GLN A 356 10.95 32.53 -25.08
C GLN A 356 11.57 33.86 -24.60
N PRO A 357 11.96 34.75 -25.50
CA PRO A 357 12.51 36.06 -25.14
C PRO A 357 11.45 36.91 -24.40
N ASP A 358 11.93 37.70 -23.45
CA ASP A 358 11.16 38.74 -22.74
C ASP A 358 11.98 40.04 -22.65
N GLU A 359 11.47 41.08 -21.98
CA GLU A 359 12.16 42.34 -21.78
C GLU A 359 13.38 42.17 -20.86
N GLY A 360 14.58 42.14 -21.45
CA GLY A 360 15.86 42.03 -20.70
C GLY A 360 16.34 40.61 -20.44
N GLY A 361 15.58 39.57 -20.87
CA GLY A 361 15.92 38.19 -20.60
C GLY A 361 15.26 37.19 -21.51
N ALA A 362 15.08 35.99 -20.98
CA ALA A 362 14.29 34.93 -21.60
C ALA A 362 13.85 33.86 -20.63
N THR A 363 12.71 33.27 -20.85
CA THR A 363 12.26 32.06 -20.14
C THR A 363 12.63 30.83 -20.95
N VAL A 364 13.24 29.84 -20.29
CA VAL A 364 13.59 28.57 -20.92
C VAL A 364 12.55 27.53 -20.56
N TRP A 365 12.07 26.80 -21.56
CA TRP A 365 11.03 25.78 -21.46
C TRP A 365 11.54 24.40 -21.88
N LEU A 366 11.17 23.37 -21.15
CA LEU A 366 11.35 21.99 -21.54
C LEU A 366 9.98 21.35 -21.73
N GLY A 367 9.59 21.09 -22.97
CA GLY A 367 8.20 20.74 -23.28
C GLY A 367 7.26 21.85 -22.85
N GLY A 368 6.25 21.52 -22.05
CA GLY A 368 5.28 22.49 -21.50
C GLY A 368 5.69 23.11 -20.14
N PHE A 369 6.91 22.94 -19.66
CA PHE A 369 7.34 23.37 -18.34
C PHE A 369 8.37 24.51 -18.40
N PRO A 370 8.15 25.66 -17.76
CA PRO A 370 9.17 26.67 -17.57
C PRO A 370 10.20 26.10 -16.58
N ILE A 371 11.50 26.14 -16.95
CA ILE A 371 12.57 25.55 -16.12
C ILE A 371 13.59 26.59 -15.65
N ALA A 372 13.75 27.69 -16.35
CA ALA A 372 14.67 28.75 -15.97
C ALA A 372 14.24 30.11 -16.50
N SER A 373 14.61 31.15 -15.79
CA SER A 373 14.68 32.53 -16.23
C SER A 373 16.15 32.88 -16.50
N LEU A 374 16.41 33.49 -17.64
CA LEU A 374 17.72 34.00 -18.07
C LEU A 374 17.74 35.51 -17.98
N ASP A 375 18.75 36.08 -17.33
CA ASP A 375 19.00 37.50 -17.28
C ASP A 375 20.17 37.84 -18.21
N PHE A 376 19.91 38.64 -19.24
CA PHE A 376 20.91 38.99 -20.24
C PHE A 376 21.92 40.03 -19.75
N SER A 377 21.59 40.77 -18.71
CA SER A 377 22.46 41.78 -18.10
C SER A 377 23.54 41.19 -17.21
N THR A 378 23.14 40.18 -16.41
CA THR A 378 24.05 39.52 -15.46
C THR A 378 24.59 38.19 -15.96
N GLU A 379 24.13 37.72 -17.13
CA GLU A 379 24.35 36.36 -17.63
C GLU A 379 23.89 35.28 -16.64
N GLY A 380 22.93 35.64 -15.77
CA GLY A 380 22.39 34.80 -14.71
C GLY A 380 21.39 33.77 -15.22
N VAL A 381 21.35 32.60 -14.58
CA VAL A 381 20.32 31.58 -14.76
C VAL A 381 19.65 31.34 -13.43
N ARG A 382 18.34 31.59 -13.35
CA ARG A 382 17.53 31.33 -12.16
C ARG A 382 16.62 30.16 -12.43
N PRO A 383 16.67 29.09 -11.62
CA PRO A 383 15.73 27.97 -11.76
C PRO A 383 14.29 28.41 -11.47
N ILE A 384 13.34 27.82 -12.20
CA ILE A 384 11.89 27.98 -11.94
C ILE A 384 11.35 26.66 -11.42
N ASP A 385 10.67 26.66 -10.28
CA ASP A 385 9.98 25.46 -9.79
C ASP A 385 8.85 25.06 -10.75
N ILE A 386 8.97 23.88 -11.32
CA ILE A 386 8.03 23.36 -12.34
C ILE A 386 6.60 23.14 -11.82
N LEU A 387 6.41 23.12 -10.52
CA LEU A 387 5.12 22.89 -9.88
C LEU A 387 4.41 24.18 -9.46
N THR A 388 5.17 25.20 -9.05
CA THR A 388 4.63 26.50 -8.66
C THR A 388 4.74 27.54 -9.76
N GLY A 389 5.70 27.38 -10.69
CA GLY A 389 6.01 28.39 -11.71
C GLY A 389 6.79 29.60 -11.16
N GLU A 390 7.24 29.55 -9.91
CA GLU A 390 8.00 30.62 -9.25
C GLU A 390 9.51 30.37 -9.35
N GLU A 391 10.32 31.42 -9.28
CA GLU A 391 11.77 31.28 -9.18
C GLU A 391 12.13 30.51 -7.90
N ALA A 392 12.98 29.48 -8.02
CA ALA A 392 13.34 28.54 -6.95
C ALA A 392 14.55 28.97 -6.13
#